data_a080636d9588c84b0ca88e9a302c32f9
#
_entry.id   a080636d9588c84b0ca88e9a302c32f9
#
_cell.length_a   1.000
_cell.length_b   1.000
_cell.length_c   1.000
_cell.angle_alpha   90.00
_cell.angle_beta   90.00
_cell.angle_gamma   90.00
#
_symmetry.space_group_name_H-M   'P 1'
#
loop_
_entity.id
_entity.type
_entity.pdbx_description
1 polymer ?
#
loop_
_entity_poly.entity_id
_entity_poly.type
_entity_poly.pdbx_seq_one_letter_code
_entity_poly.pdbx_strand_id
1 'polypeptide(L)'
;YNEISTVVTINGTTTVTTTDSFIRVNRSFVSNDAEPTSSIRILNSEGNLNSEIAAQENQSLQAVYTIPAGYTGYLEQIAANTATEVANKFVRVRLKVREFGGVFKTKAKFTIARGSYEEIYKFPLPIPEKSDIEVTAESSSGVNEVSAVFAILLIKNEIEE
;
A
#
# COMPACT_ATOMS: atom_id res chain seq x y z
N TYR A 1 -1.46 -17.38 -1.30
CA TYR A 1 -2.13 -16.06 -1.17
C TYR A 1 -2.99 -15.97 0.10
N ASN A 2 -2.57 -16.64 1.16
CA ASN A 2 -3.14 -16.41 2.49
C ASN A 2 -2.46 -15.20 3.13
N GLU A 3 -3.20 -14.41 3.89
CA GLU A 3 -2.62 -13.36 4.71
C GLU A 3 -2.00 -14.01 5.95
N ILE A 4 -0.73 -13.75 6.18
CA ILE A 4 0.04 -14.25 7.31
C ILE A 4 0.80 -13.09 7.96
N SER A 5 1.12 -13.21 9.24
CA SER A 5 1.96 -12.25 9.96
C SER A 5 3.08 -12.97 10.69
N THR A 6 4.22 -12.31 10.81
CA THR A 6 5.34 -12.75 11.63
C THR A 6 5.86 -11.62 12.49
N VAL A 7 6.40 -11.94 13.65
CA VAL A 7 7.03 -10.98 14.56
C VAL A 7 8.54 -11.18 14.52
N VAL A 8 9.25 -10.06 14.35
CA VAL A 8 10.71 -10.05 14.31
C VAL A 8 11.23 -9.12 15.41
N THR A 9 12.13 -9.61 16.24
CA THR A 9 12.83 -8.78 17.24
C THR A 9 14.04 -8.12 16.59
N ILE A 10 14.04 -6.80 16.56
CA ILE A 10 15.14 -6.00 16.01
C ILE A 10 16.20 -5.79 17.08
N ASN A 11 17.47 -5.94 16.70
CA ASN A 11 18.62 -5.71 17.57
C ASN A 11 19.56 -4.66 16.95
N GLY A 12 19.32 -3.41 17.26
CA GLY A 12 20.08 -2.27 16.73
C GLY A 12 20.11 -2.23 15.21
N THR A 13 21.29 -2.17 14.61
CA THR A 13 21.49 -2.13 13.15
C THR A 13 21.73 -3.51 12.53
N THR A 14 21.66 -4.58 13.31
CA THR A 14 21.91 -5.95 12.83
C THR A 14 20.75 -6.42 11.99
N THR A 15 21.05 -6.92 10.78
CA THR A 15 20.03 -7.53 9.93
C THR A 15 19.47 -8.79 10.55
N VAL A 16 18.15 -8.89 10.63
CA VAL A 16 17.43 -10.09 11.10
C VAL A 16 16.64 -10.64 9.93
N THR A 17 16.76 -11.95 9.69
CA THR A 17 16.05 -12.65 8.62
C THR A 17 14.80 -13.33 9.17
N THR A 18 13.67 -13.19 8.49
CA THR A 18 12.43 -13.92 8.82
C THR A 18 12.56 -15.39 8.44
N THR A 19 11.90 -16.26 9.18
CA THR A 19 11.78 -17.70 8.84
C THR A 19 10.71 -17.93 7.77
N ASP A 20 9.74 -17.04 7.70
CA ASP A 20 8.64 -17.10 6.74
C ASP A 20 9.01 -16.41 5.43
N SER A 21 8.47 -16.95 4.33
CA SER A 21 8.60 -16.34 3.00
C SER A 21 7.31 -15.63 2.62
N PHE A 22 7.43 -14.41 2.13
CA PHE A 22 6.31 -13.55 1.75
C PHE A 22 6.35 -13.27 0.24
N ILE A 23 5.19 -13.36 -0.42
CA ILE A 23 5.02 -12.93 -1.82
C ILE A 23 5.00 -11.40 -1.87
N ARG A 24 4.40 -10.77 -0.83
CA ARG A 24 4.27 -9.32 -0.70
C ARG A 24 4.20 -8.94 0.77
N VAL A 25 4.73 -7.79 1.09
CA VAL A 25 4.54 -7.13 2.38
C VAL A 25 3.45 -6.06 2.20
N ASN A 26 2.25 -6.33 2.72
CA ASN A 26 1.14 -5.38 2.64
C ASN A 26 1.29 -4.27 3.69
N ARG A 27 1.81 -4.61 4.87
CA ARG A 27 1.99 -3.70 5.99
C ARG A 27 3.08 -4.21 6.92
N SER A 28 3.79 -3.28 7.54
CA SER A 28 4.68 -3.52 8.68
C SER A 28 4.41 -2.49 9.76
N PHE A 29 4.54 -2.88 11.02
CA PHE A 29 4.33 -2.00 12.17
C PHE A 29 5.15 -2.43 13.37
N VAL A 30 5.37 -1.50 14.30
CA VAL A 30 6.05 -1.75 15.56
C VAL A 30 5.01 -2.20 16.59
N SER A 31 5.20 -3.36 17.20
CA SER A 31 4.19 -4.00 18.06
C SER A 31 4.08 -3.45 19.48
N ASN A 32 4.98 -2.57 19.91
CA ASN A 32 5.08 -2.09 21.29
C ASN A 32 4.94 -0.58 21.43
N ASP A 33 4.23 0.07 20.52
CA ASP A 33 3.99 1.53 20.50
C ASP A 33 5.26 2.41 20.55
N ALA A 34 6.44 1.80 20.32
CA ALA A 34 7.69 2.53 20.27
C ALA A 34 7.87 3.20 18.91
N GLU A 35 8.38 4.42 18.91
CA GLU A 35 8.78 5.10 17.71
C GLU A 35 10.27 4.82 17.44
N PRO A 36 10.62 4.21 16.30
CA PRO A 36 12.01 3.95 15.98
C PRO A 36 12.76 5.25 15.74
N THR A 37 13.97 5.36 16.27
CA THR A 37 14.82 6.54 16.07
C THR A 37 15.48 6.59 14.70
N SER A 38 15.42 5.50 13.94
CA SER A 38 15.90 5.37 12.56
C SER A 38 14.97 4.48 11.75
N SER A 39 15.01 4.59 10.45
CA SER A 39 14.16 3.78 9.56
C SER A 39 14.42 2.28 9.71
N ILE A 40 13.35 1.50 9.75
CA ILE A 40 13.38 0.04 9.68
C ILE A 40 13.05 -0.38 8.26
N ARG A 41 13.98 -1.06 7.59
CA ARG A 41 13.84 -1.47 6.20
C ARG A 41 13.60 -2.97 6.08
N ILE A 42 12.61 -3.34 5.30
CA ILE A 42 12.29 -4.71 4.95
C ILE A 42 12.75 -4.94 3.52
N LEU A 43 13.77 -5.76 3.36
CA LEU A 43 14.40 -6.06 2.08
C LEU A 43 14.02 -7.48 1.63
N ASN A 44 13.97 -7.72 0.33
CA ASN A 44 13.91 -9.07 -0.20
C ASN A 44 15.30 -9.74 -0.18
N SER A 45 15.37 -11.00 -0.59
CA SER A 45 16.64 -11.78 -0.64
C SER A 45 17.69 -11.21 -1.59
N GLU A 46 17.27 -10.34 -2.54
CA GLU A 46 18.16 -9.67 -3.48
C GLU A 46 18.63 -8.29 -2.97
N GLY A 47 18.16 -7.86 -1.77
CA GLY A 47 18.47 -6.57 -1.17
C GLY A 47 17.59 -5.42 -1.64
N ASN A 48 16.54 -5.68 -2.42
CA ASN A 48 15.61 -4.64 -2.86
C ASN A 48 14.64 -4.28 -1.73
N LEU A 49 14.32 -2.99 -1.61
CA LEU A 49 13.40 -2.47 -0.60
C LEU A 49 11.94 -2.87 -0.95
N ASN A 50 11.30 -3.57 -0.02
CA ASN A 50 9.88 -3.94 -0.13
C ASN A 50 8.98 -3.07 0.73
N SER A 51 9.46 -2.65 1.91
CA SER A 51 8.70 -1.84 2.86
C SER A 51 9.65 -1.07 3.76
N GLU A 52 9.23 0.08 4.25
CA GLU A 52 9.99 0.90 5.19
C GLU A 52 9.04 1.48 6.25
N ILE A 53 9.46 1.40 7.51
CA ILE A 53 8.90 2.21 8.59
C ILE A 53 9.89 3.36 8.77
N ALA A 54 9.47 4.58 8.50
CA ALA A 54 10.33 5.75 8.65
C ALA A 54 10.65 6.02 10.14
N ALA A 55 11.73 6.74 10.39
CA ALA A 55 12.04 7.20 11.75
C ALA A 55 10.86 8.00 12.31
N GLN A 56 10.56 7.79 13.59
CA GLN A 56 9.44 8.41 14.31
C GLN A 56 8.04 8.00 13.83
N GLU A 57 7.95 6.99 12.95
CA GLU A 57 6.71 6.37 12.55
C GLU A 57 6.58 4.98 13.20
N ASN A 58 5.38 4.53 13.46
CA ASN A 58 5.15 3.21 14.07
C ASN A 58 4.67 2.16 13.05
N GLN A 59 4.50 2.55 11.79
CA GLN A 59 4.08 1.66 10.72
C GLN A 59 4.61 2.11 9.36
N SER A 60 4.61 1.19 8.39
CA SER A 60 4.87 1.53 7.00
C SER A 60 3.72 2.32 6.39
N LEU A 61 4.04 3.44 5.72
CA LEU A 61 3.09 4.30 5.04
C LEU A 61 3.06 3.95 3.56
N GLN A 62 2.50 2.78 3.23
CA GLN A 62 2.38 2.30 1.86
C GLN A 62 0.93 1.92 1.54
N ALA A 63 0.43 2.38 0.41
CA ALA A 63 -0.92 2.09 -0.06
C ALA A 63 -0.90 0.91 -1.04
N VAL A 64 -0.66 -0.29 -0.52
CA VAL A 64 -0.63 -1.55 -1.26
C VAL A 64 -1.43 -2.62 -0.53
N TYR A 65 -2.08 -3.49 -1.29
CA TYR A 65 -2.77 -4.65 -0.73
C TYR A 65 -2.87 -5.76 -1.77
N THR A 66 -2.87 -7.01 -1.33
CA THR A 66 -3.14 -8.18 -2.17
C THR A 66 -4.41 -8.87 -1.70
N ILE A 67 -5.38 -9.05 -2.58
CA ILE A 67 -6.62 -9.77 -2.26
C ILE A 67 -6.29 -11.24 -1.95
N PRO A 68 -6.64 -11.75 -0.77
CA PRO A 68 -6.36 -13.13 -0.41
C PRO A 68 -7.07 -14.14 -1.33
N ALA A 69 -6.53 -15.35 -1.42
CA ALA A 69 -7.19 -16.44 -2.11
C ALA A 69 -8.55 -16.77 -1.46
N GLY A 70 -9.57 -17.05 -2.25
CA GLY A 70 -10.92 -17.34 -1.79
C GLY A 70 -11.73 -16.10 -1.41
N TYR A 71 -11.25 -14.90 -1.76
CA TYR A 71 -11.98 -13.65 -1.53
C TYR A 71 -12.08 -12.81 -2.80
N THR A 72 -13.16 -12.07 -2.91
CA THR A 72 -13.29 -10.94 -3.85
C THR A 72 -13.21 -9.66 -3.05
N GLY A 73 -12.35 -8.74 -3.48
CA GLY A 73 -12.26 -7.40 -2.93
C GLY A 73 -13.22 -6.47 -3.65
N TYR A 74 -13.92 -5.63 -2.90
CA TYR A 74 -14.78 -4.58 -3.43
C TYR A 74 -14.20 -3.24 -3.02
N LEU A 75 -13.61 -2.53 -3.98
CA LEU A 75 -13.06 -1.19 -3.74
C LEU A 75 -14.23 -0.21 -3.57
N GLU A 76 -14.33 0.39 -2.41
CA GLU A 76 -15.41 1.30 -2.03
C GLU A 76 -15.01 2.77 -2.13
N GLN A 77 -13.75 3.06 -1.84
CA GLN A 77 -13.27 4.44 -1.74
C GLN A 77 -11.80 4.55 -2.10
N ILE A 78 -11.42 5.67 -2.67
CA ILE A 78 -10.05 6.15 -2.77
C ILE A 78 -10.01 7.62 -2.37
N ALA A 79 -9.03 7.98 -1.55
CA ALA A 79 -8.78 9.38 -1.20
C ALA A 79 -7.29 9.66 -1.25
N ALA A 80 -6.92 10.88 -1.59
CA ALA A 80 -5.55 11.36 -1.51
C ALA A 80 -5.53 12.86 -1.24
N ASN A 81 -4.46 13.32 -0.61
CA ASN A 81 -4.21 14.73 -0.38
C ASN A 81 -2.75 15.11 -0.67
N THR A 82 -2.52 16.38 -0.85
CA THR A 82 -1.17 16.93 -0.98
C THR A 82 -1.09 18.29 -0.28
N ALA A 83 0.02 18.50 0.43
CA ALA A 83 0.35 19.76 1.11
C ALA A 83 1.14 20.72 0.22
N THR A 84 1.08 20.59 -1.10
CA THR A 84 1.80 21.47 -2.03
C THR A 84 1.40 22.94 -1.87
N GLU A 85 2.33 23.78 -1.45
CA GLU A 85 2.14 25.23 -1.31
C GLU A 85 2.53 26.03 -2.56
N VAL A 86 3.22 25.41 -3.51
CA VAL A 86 3.80 26.10 -4.67
C VAL A 86 2.78 26.19 -5.81
N ALA A 87 2.55 27.37 -6.33
CA ALA A 87 1.72 27.60 -7.50
C ALA A 87 2.22 26.81 -8.71
N ASN A 88 1.29 26.33 -9.55
CA ASN A 88 1.56 25.55 -10.76
C ASN A 88 2.21 24.17 -10.56
N LYS A 89 2.24 23.64 -9.33
CA LYS A 89 2.62 22.26 -9.07
C LYS A 89 1.39 21.39 -8.84
N PHE A 90 1.51 20.14 -9.23
CA PHE A 90 0.46 19.15 -9.02
C PHE A 90 1.06 17.78 -8.73
N VAL A 91 0.27 16.93 -8.11
CA VAL A 91 0.55 15.52 -7.91
C VAL A 91 -0.44 14.71 -8.74
N ARG A 92 0.08 13.77 -9.50
CA ARG A 92 -0.71 12.80 -10.25
C ARG A 92 -0.77 11.50 -9.48
N VAL A 93 -1.98 11.12 -9.09
CA VAL A 93 -2.24 9.88 -8.34
C VAL A 93 -2.84 8.85 -9.29
N ARG A 94 -2.41 7.60 -9.15
CA ARG A 94 -2.91 6.46 -9.92
C ARG A 94 -3.25 5.31 -8.97
N LEU A 95 -4.46 4.82 -9.04
CA LEU A 95 -4.83 3.51 -8.53
C LEU A 95 -4.56 2.48 -9.62
N LYS A 96 -3.78 1.48 -9.30
CA LYS A 96 -3.43 0.40 -10.22
C LYS A 96 -3.83 -0.95 -9.63
N VAL A 97 -4.27 -1.84 -10.48
CA VAL A 97 -4.61 -3.22 -10.13
C VAL A 97 -3.88 -4.16 -11.08
N ARG A 98 -3.31 -5.21 -10.52
CA ARG A 98 -2.73 -6.33 -11.25
C ARG A 98 -3.47 -7.61 -10.86
N GLU A 99 -4.24 -8.16 -11.76
CA GLU A 99 -4.83 -9.48 -11.59
C GLU A 99 -3.74 -10.56 -11.61
N PHE A 100 -4.02 -11.71 -10.99
CA PHE A 100 -3.06 -12.82 -10.92
C PHE A 100 -2.54 -13.20 -12.31
N GLY A 101 -1.22 -13.29 -12.45
CA GLY A 101 -0.56 -13.58 -13.73
C GLY A 101 -0.58 -12.45 -14.76
N GLY A 102 -1.17 -11.29 -14.42
CA GLY A 102 -1.28 -10.13 -15.31
C GLY A 102 -0.22 -9.06 -15.05
N VAL A 103 -0.47 -7.87 -15.60
CA VAL A 103 0.33 -6.65 -15.44
C VAL A 103 -0.51 -5.57 -14.76
N PHE A 104 0.14 -4.60 -14.12
CA PHE A 104 -0.55 -3.47 -13.52
C PHE A 104 -1.29 -2.64 -14.58
N LYS A 105 -2.58 -2.44 -14.35
CA LYS A 105 -3.45 -1.58 -15.15
C LYS A 105 -3.97 -0.43 -14.29
N THR A 106 -3.92 0.79 -14.80
CA THR A 106 -4.50 1.95 -14.11
C THR A 106 -6.02 1.86 -14.16
N LYS A 107 -6.67 1.80 -13.00
CA LYS A 107 -8.14 1.79 -12.85
C LYS A 107 -8.68 3.19 -12.59
N ALA A 108 -7.94 4.04 -11.85
CA ALA A 108 -8.27 5.43 -11.64
C ALA A 108 -7.02 6.31 -11.72
N LYS A 109 -7.19 7.51 -12.24
CA LYS A 109 -6.13 8.52 -12.34
C LYS A 109 -6.72 9.90 -12.13
N PHE A 110 -6.17 10.65 -11.21
CA PHE A 110 -6.56 12.02 -10.92
C PHE A 110 -5.35 12.88 -10.61
N THR A 111 -5.55 14.18 -10.69
CA THR A 111 -4.50 15.17 -10.46
C THR A 111 -4.95 16.13 -9.38
N ILE A 112 -4.12 16.32 -8.36
CA ILE A 112 -4.36 17.21 -7.25
C ILE A 112 -3.36 18.36 -7.37
N ALA A 113 -3.87 19.57 -7.59
CA ALA A 113 -3.04 20.78 -7.60
C ALA A 113 -2.82 21.30 -6.17
N ARG A 114 -3.85 21.24 -5.33
CA ARG A 114 -3.83 21.63 -3.92
C ARG A 114 -5.01 20.98 -3.20
N GLY A 115 -4.78 20.56 -1.94
CA GLY A 115 -5.81 19.99 -1.09
C GLY A 115 -6.03 18.50 -1.31
N SER A 116 -7.28 18.07 -1.35
CA SER A 116 -7.64 16.65 -1.35
C SER A 116 -8.53 16.28 -2.53
N TYR A 117 -8.49 15.00 -2.87
CA TYR A 117 -9.44 14.34 -3.75
C TYR A 117 -9.98 13.11 -3.03
N GLU A 118 -11.29 12.90 -3.16
CA GLU A 118 -11.98 11.73 -2.64
C GLU A 118 -12.98 11.24 -3.66
N GLU A 119 -13.03 9.95 -3.87
CA GLU A 119 -14.03 9.27 -4.69
C GLU A 119 -14.59 8.08 -3.92
N ILE A 120 -15.90 8.11 -3.71
CA ILE A 120 -16.67 7.01 -3.14
C ILE A 120 -17.41 6.33 -4.28
N TYR A 121 -17.15 5.05 -4.48
CA TYR A 121 -17.78 4.29 -5.54
C TYR A 121 -19.21 3.92 -5.17
N LYS A 122 -20.19 4.53 -5.84
CA LYS A 122 -21.61 4.16 -5.66
C LYS A 122 -21.87 2.67 -5.89
N PHE A 123 -21.12 2.09 -6.82
CA PHE A 123 -21.06 0.67 -7.09
C PHE A 123 -19.61 0.23 -6.89
N PRO A 124 -19.29 -0.48 -5.80
CA PRO A 124 -17.93 -0.90 -5.53
C PRO A 124 -17.31 -1.68 -6.69
N LEU A 125 -16.05 -1.39 -7.01
CA LEU A 125 -15.34 -2.05 -8.09
C LEU A 125 -14.88 -3.44 -7.63
N PRO A 126 -15.36 -4.54 -8.24
CA PRO A 126 -14.91 -5.88 -7.87
C PRO A 126 -13.48 -6.11 -8.34
N ILE A 127 -12.67 -6.69 -7.46
CA ILE A 127 -11.27 -7.04 -7.69
C ILE A 127 -11.12 -8.52 -7.34
N PRO A 128 -10.74 -9.39 -8.30
CA PRO A 128 -10.62 -10.82 -8.08
C PRO A 128 -9.57 -11.18 -7.02
N GLU A 129 -9.69 -12.41 -6.49
CA GLU A 129 -8.67 -12.96 -5.61
C GLU A 129 -7.26 -12.91 -6.23
N LYS A 130 -6.23 -12.90 -5.38
CA LYS A 130 -4.81 -12.88 -5.77
C LYS A 130 -4.41 -11.65 -6.61
N SER A 131 -5.29 -10.65 -6.71
CA SER A 131 -4.97 -9.39 -7.36
C SER A 131 -4.19 -8.48 -6.42
N ASP A 132 -3.24 -7.77 -6.97
CA ASP A 132 -2.50 -6.71 -6.28
C ASP A 132 -3.11 -5.35 -6.57
N ILE A 133 -3.19 -4.54 -5.54
CA ILE A 133 -3.66 -3.15 -5.62
C ILE A 133 -2.53 -2.27 -5.11
N GLU A 134 -2.27 -1.17 -5.81
CA GLU A 134 -1.35 -0.13 -5.35
C GLU A 134 -1.84 1.25 -5.72
N VAL A 135 -1.57 2.22 -4.86
CA VAL A 135 -1.70 3.64 -5.18
C VAL A 135 -0.31 4.23 -5.30
N THR A 136 -0.05 4.88 -6.43
CA THR A 136 1.21 5.57 -6.70
C THR A 136 0.97 7.04 -6.94
N ALA A 137 1.91 7.87 -6.50
CA ALA A 137 1.88 9.31 -6.72
C ALA A 137 3.15 9.76 -7.45
N GLU A 138 2.99 10.74 -8.33
CA GLU A 138 4.06 11.36 -9.10
C GLU A 138 3.91 12.88 -9.03
N SER A 139 4.93 13.55 -8.49
CA SER A 139 4.96 15.01 -8.45
C SER A 139 5.39 15.60 -9.81
N SER A 140 4.77 16.70 -10.21
CA SER A 140 5.15 17.44 -11.42
C SER A 140 6.54 18.11 -11.32
N SER A 141 6.98 18.42 -10.09
CA SER A 141 8.32 18.94 -9.83
C SER A 141 8.62 18.99 -8.33
N GLY A 142 9.87 18.71 -7.96
CA GLY A 142 10.34 18.75 -6.57
C GLY A 142 9.75 17.66 -5.68
N VAL A 143 9.96 17.80 -4.38
CA VAL A 143 9.40 16.92 -3.35
C VAL A 143 8.08 17.50 -2.90
N ASN A 144 7.02 16.69 -2.91
CA ASN A 144 5.73 17.02 -2.34
C ASN A 144 5.34 15.91 -1.37
N GLU A 145 4.77 16.29 -0.26
CA GLU A 145 4.14 15.35 0.64
C GLU A 145 2.79 14.93 0.07
N VAL A 146 2.56 13.63 0.02
CA VAL A 146 1.33 13.02 -0.50
C VAL A 146 0.90 11.92 0.43
N SER A 147 -0.34 11.98 0.87
CA SER A 147 -1.00 10.86 1.56
C SER A 147 -2.09 10.30 0.67
N ALA A 148 -2.21 8.97 0.66
CA ALA A 148 -3.27 8.29 -0.07
C ALA A 148 -3.77 7.08 0.74
N VAL A 149 -5.07 6.82 0.62
CA VAL A 149 -5.76 5.70 1.26
C VAL A 149 -6.81 5.14 0.31
N PHE A 150 -7.07 3.86 0.43
CA PHE A 150 -8.22 3.22 -0.20
C PHE A 150 -8.93 2.29 0.79
N ALA A 151 -10.23 2.10 0.62
CA ALA A 151 -11.04 1.18 1.41
C ALA A 151 -11.52 0.03 0.53
N ILE A 152 -11.37 -1.19 1.04
CA ILE A 152 -11.78 -2.43 0.37
C ILE A 152 -12.57 -3.29 1.35
N LEU A 153 -13.75 -3.71 0.92
CA LEU A 153 -14.52 -4.77 1.58
C LEU A 153 -14.09 -6.12 1.00
N LEU A 154 -13.75 -7.07 1.84
CA LEU A 154 -13.44 -8.44 1.43
C LEU A 154 -14.68 -9.33 1.64
N ILE A 155 -15.14 -9.98 0.59
CA ILE A 155 -16.22 -10.96 0.64
C ILE A 155 -15.66 -12.32 0.26
N LYS A 156 -15.90 -13.31 1.12
CA LYS A 156 -15.49 -14.69 0.87
C LYS A 156 -16.27 -15.23 -0.33
N ASN A 157 -15.58 -15.85 -1.28
CA ASN A 157 -16.21 -16.48 -2.42
C ASN A 157 -16.99 -17.71 -1.93
N GLU A 158 -18.21 -17.88 -2.41
CA GLU A 158 -18.98 -19.10 -2.17
C GLU A 158 -18.26 -20.25 -2.86
N ILE A 159 -18.12 -21.38 -2.18
CA ILE A 159 -17.66 -22.62 -2.81
C ILE A 159 -18.90 -23.20 -3.46
N GLU A 160 -18.96 -23.20 -4.80
CA GLU A 160 -19.94 -24.00 -5.51
C GLU A 160 -19.62 -25.48 -5.20
N GLU A 161 -20.55 -26.14 -4.49
CA GLU A 161 -20.49 -27.58 -4.24
C GLU A 161 -20.80 -28.39 -5.49
#